data_4f3fe958222c5ccd6771ba942ebc7811
#
_entry.id   4f3fe958222c5ccd6771ba942ebc7811
#
_cell.length_a   1.000
_cell.length_b   1.000
_cell.length_c   1.000
_cell.angle_alpha   90.00
_cell.angle_beta   90.00
_cell.angle_gamma   90.00
#
_symmetry.space_group_name_H-M   'P 1'
#
loop_
_entity.id
_entity.type
_entity.pdbx_description
1 polymer ?
#
loop_
_entity_poly.entity_id
_entity_poly.type
_entity_poly.pdbx_seq_one_letter_code
_entity_poly.pdbx_strand_id
1 'polypeptide(L)'
;MSTPGEISNVIKLQIENYKERAKMLETGKVILVGDGIARVYGLENCMANELLEFDDGSFGMAQNLEKETVSVAVLSNKNNIKEGSIVKRTGKVLSVPVGEKFLGRVVNALGEPIDGKGPVENSGYRPIESEAPGIIERKSVSVPLQTGIKAIDSMIPIGRGQRELIIGDRQTGKTEIAIDTIINQKNTGVICIYVAIGQKSTSVAQLASELAHNGAMDYTIIVSATAAESAPLQYIAPYSGCAMAEYFREQGKDVLIIYDDLSKHAVAYRALSLLIRRPPGREAYPGDVFYLHSRLLERAACVDEAYGGGSITALPIIETQAGDVSAYIPTNVISITDGQIFLETELFHSGIMPAINPGISVSRVGGSAQLKGMKKVAGELKLLYSQYRELQSFAQFGSDLDADTKKRLALGERIVEVLKQGRNAPVRVGCQVAIVYAVINGYLDSVPVKRVPEYESNLYAKLENQHTDWLKRIENGYFDESDIEALKSILQEMKV
;
A
#
# COMPACT_ATOMS: atom_id res chain seq x y z
N MET A 1 29.50 -65.61 -18.62
CA MET A 1 29.87 -64.41 -19.34
C MET A 1 28.58 -63.64 -19.57
N SER A 2 28.41 -62.50 -18.88
CA SER A 2 27.23 -61.65 -19.07
C SER A 2 27.22 -61.02 -20.46
N THR A 3 26.09 -61.07 -21.11
CA THR A 3 25.92 -60.53 -22.46
C THR A 3 26.05 -59.00 -22.48
N PRO A 4 26.50 -58.35 -23.58
CA PRO A 4 26.65 -56.89 -23.66
C PRO A 4 25.36 -56.14 -23.35
N GLY A 5 24.17 -56.78 -23.53
CA GLY A 5 22.88 -56.23 -23.20
C GLY A 5 22.58 -56.19 -21.69
N GLU A 6 23.06 -57.20 -20.93
CA GLU A 6 22.91 -57.23 -19.48
C GLU A 6 23.77 -56.16 -18.81
N ILE A 7 25.00 -55.95 -19.30
CA ILE A 7 25.89 -54.91 -18.81
C ILE A 7 25.30 -53.51 -19.09
N SER A 8 24.71 -53.30 -20.28
CA SER A 8 24.06 -52.05 -20.66
C SER A 8 22.83 -51.78 -19.75
N ASN A 9 22.05 -52.81 -19.42
CA ASN A 9 20.88 -52.64 -18.52
C ASN A 9 21.32 -52.41 -17.07
N VAL A 10 22.38 -53.01 -16.59
CA VAL A 10 22.93 -52.76 -15.26
C VAL A 10 23.49 -51.32 -15.17
N ILE A 11 24.15 -50.84 -16.22
CA ILE A 11 24.67 -49.48 -16.28
C ILE A 11 23.49 -48.45 -16.34
N LYS A 12 22.45 -48.73 -17.12
CA LYS A 12 21.24 -47.89 -17.15
C LYS A 12 20.56 -47.86 -15.77
N LEU A 13 20.36 -48.96 -15.13
CA LEU A 13 19.82 -49.03 -13.77
C LEU A 13 20.69 -48.35 -12.72
N GLN A 14 22.03 -48.43 -12.88
CA GLN A 14 22.92 -47.66 -12.00
C GLN A 14 22.92 -46.17 -12.28
N ILE A 15 22.75 -45.73 -13.55
CA ILE A 15 22.60 -44.34 -13.93
C ILE A 15 21.23 -43.80 -13.46
N GLU A 16 20.16 -44.58 -13.58
CA GLU A 16 18.83 -44.21 -13.04
C GLU A 16 18.84 -44.16 -11.51
N ASN A 17 19.41 -45.14 -10.83
CA ASN A 17 19.62 -45.12 -9.38
C ASN A 17 20.57 -43.99 -8.95
N TYR A 18 21.57 -43.63 -9.75
CA TYR A 18 22.44 -42.49 -9.48
C TYR A 18 21.72 -41.17 -9.71
N LYS A 19 20.84 -41.07 -10.72
CA LYS A 19 19.94 -39.93 -10.94
C LYS A 19 18.88 -39.84 -9.83
N GLU A 20 18.37 -40.95 -9.32
CA GLU A 20 17.49 -40.94 -8.15
C GLU A 20 18.25 -40.61 -6.84
N ARG A 21 19.50 -41.07 -6.69
CA ARG A 21 20.35 -40.63 -5.57
C ARG A 21 20.84 -39.18 -5.71
N ALA A 22 21.06 -38.68 -6.90
CA ALA A 22 21.33 -37.28 -7.16
C ALA A 22 20.07 -36.38 -6.99
N LYS A 23 18.87 -36.99 -7.02
CA LYS A 23 17.61 -36.43 -6.52
C LYS A 23 17.39 -36.63 -5.02
N MET A 24 18.31 -37.29 -4.28
CA MET A 24 18.34 -37.18 -2.84
C MET A 24 18.64 -35.73 -2.53
N LEU A 25 17.56 -35.03 -2.21
CA LEU A 25 17.55 -33.68 -1.68
C LEU A 25 18.67 -33.59 -0.65
N GLU A 26 19.63 -32.68 -0.84
CA GLU A 26 20.63 -32.42 0.16
C GLU A 26 19.91 -32.20 1.49
N THR A 27 20.32 -32.94 2.49
CA THR A 27 19.74 -32.83 3.83
C THR A 27 20.76 -32.19 4.75
N GLY A 28 20.30 -31.21 5.51
CA GLY A 28 21.08 -30.59 6.57
C GLY A 28 20.55 -30.96 7.94
N LYS A 29 21.31 -30.63 8.96
CA LYS A 29 20.98 -30.87 10.37
C LYS A 29 20.95 -29.53 11.12
N VAL A 30 19.89 -29.29 11.88
CA VAL A 30 19.79 -28.11 12.75
C VAL A 30 20.83 -28.24 13.89
N ILE A 31 21.70 -27.24 13.97
CA ILE A 31 22.73 -27.15 15.02
C ILE A 31 22.38 -26.13 16.10
N LEU A 32 21.46 -25.20 15.81
CA LEU A 32 20.96 -24.23 16.76
C LEU A 32 19.58 -23.79 16.31
N VAL A 33 18.64 -23.61 17.25
CA VAL A 33 17.31 -23.03 16.97
C VAL A 33 16.91 -22.11 18.12
N GLY A 34 16.30 -20.96 17.76
CA GLY A 34 15.76 -20.01 18.74
C GLY A 34 15.19 -18.77 18.03
N ASP A 35 14.16 -18.18 18.61
CA ASP A 35 13.56 -16.90 18.19
C ASP A 35 13.18 -16.81 16.70
N GLY A 36 12.72 -17.93 16.13
CA GLY A 36 12.30 -17.99 14.72
C GLY A 36 13.45 -18.14 13.73
N ILE A 37 14.67 -18.44 14.19
CA ILE A 37 15.84 -18.75 13.37
C ILE A 37 16.35 -20.16 13.68
N ALA A 38 16.71 -20.89 12.63
CA ALA A 38 17.48 -22.12 12.74
C ALA A 38 18.81 -21.96 12.00
N ARG A 39 19.89 -22.47 12.60
CA ARG A 39 21.17 -22.62 11.91
C ARG A 39 21.34 -24.08 11.52
N VAL A 40 21.55 -24.33 10.23
CA VAL A 40 21.57 -25.64 9.62
C VAL A 40 22.96 -25.91 9.04
N TYR A 41 23.51 -27.06 9.33
CA TYR A 41 24.78 -27.55 8.76
C TYR A 41 24.50 -28.53 7.62
N GLY A 42 25.32 -28.52 6.56
CA GLY A 42 25.32 -29.52 5.50
C GLY A 42 24.45 -29.22 4.27
N LEU A 43 23.99 -27.98 4.09
CA LEU A 43 23.25 -27.55 2.90
C LEU A 43 24.16 -26.76 1.91
N GLU A 44 25.23 -27.40 1.42
CA GLU A 44 26.30 -26.72 0.67
C GLU A 44 25.81 -26.04 -0.64
N ASN A 45 24.81 -26.60 -1.32
CA ASN A 45 24.27 -26.08 -2.57
C ASN A 45 22.97 -25.28 -2.38
N CYS A 46 22.65 -24.88 -1.15
CA CYS A 46 21.45 -24.10 -0.87
C CYS A 46 21.49 -22.72 -1.53
N MET A 47 20.39 -22.32 -2.12
CA MET A 47 20.25 -20.99 -2.72
C MET A 47 19.74 -19.97 -1.71
N ALA A 48 20.08 -18.71 -1.90
CA ALA A 48 19.48 -17.63 -1.13
C ALA A 48 17.96 -17.59 -1.38
N ASN A 49 17.17 -17.37 -0.32
CA ASN A 49 15.70 -17.38 -0.34
C ASN A 49 15.08 -18.73 -0.75
N GLU A 50 15.86 -19.80 -0.75
CA GLU A 50 15.33 -21.17 -0.99
C GLU A 50 14.39 -21.58 0.14
N LEU A 51 13.25 -22.17 -0.23
CA LEU A 51 12.32 -22.80 0.69
C LEU A 51 12.92 -24.12 1.18
N LEU A 52 13.00 -24.30 2.48
CA LEU A 52 13.51 -25.48 3.15
C LEU A 52 12.37 -26.14 3.93
N GLU A 53 12.34 -27.47 3.95
CA GLU A 53 11.34 -28.26 4.67
C GLU A 53 12.00 -28.98 5.85
N PHE A 54 11.44 -28.79 7.04
CA PHE A 54 11.85 -29.48 8.26
C PHE A 54 11.12 -30.81 8.40
N ASP A 55 11.67 -31.71 9.19
CA ASP A 55 11.13 -33.05 9.45
C ASP A 55 9.76 -33.06 10.13
N ASP A 56 9.36 -31.99 10.78
CA ASP A 56 8.02 -31.80 11.35
C ASP A 56 6.99 -31.25 10.33
N GLY A 57 7.39 -31.08 9.06
CA GLY A 57 6.57 -30.51 7.99
C GLY A 57 6.45 -28.98 8.02
N SER A 58 7.20 -28.30 8.87
CA SER A 58 7.30 -26.84 8.83
C SER A 58 8.28 -26.37 7.77
N PHE A 59 8.15 -25.11 7.38
CA PHE A 59 8.99 -24.51 6.34
C PHE A 59 9.90 -23.41 6.91
N GLY A 60 11.02 -23.21 6.24
CA GLY A 60 11.93 -22.11 6.50
C GLY A 60 12.48 -21.54 5.21
N MET A 61 13.03 -20.35 5.30
CA MET A 61 13.65 -19.65 4.18
C MET A 61 15.13 -19.42 4.46
N ALA A 62 16.00 -19.84 3.54
CA ALA A 62 17.44 -19.62 3.64
C ALA A 62 17.76 -18.13 3.50
N GLN A 63 18.44 -17.55 4.51
CA GLN A 63 18.73 -16.12 4.56
C GLN A 63 20.21 -15.79 4.44
N ASN A 64 21.07 -16.50 5.18
CA ASN A 64 22.50 -16.25 5.18
C ASN A 64 23.22 -17.55 4.87
N LEU A 65 23.99 -17.55 3.78
CA LEU A 65 24.74 -18.70 3.31
C LEU A 65 26.19 -18.53 3.73
N GLU A 66 26.63 -19.31 4.69
CA GLU A 66 28.02 -19.41 5.14
C GLU A 66 28.65 -20.67 4.55
N LYS A 67 29.96 -20.81 4.67
CA LYS A 67 30.71 -21.95 4.07
C LYS A 67 30.20 -23.33 4.51
N GLU A 68 29.84 -23.49 5.75
CA GLU A 68 29.43 -24.77 6.35
C GLU A 68 28.00 -24.75 6.91
N THR A 69 27.42 -23.56 7.08
CA THR A 69 26.11 -23.39 7.71
C THR A 69 25.21 -22.44 6.92
N VAL A 70 23.93 -22.68 7.04
CA VAL A 70 22.89 -21.80 6.49
C VAL A 70 22.02 -21.28 7.64
N SER A 71 21.85 -19.97 7.73
CA SER A 71 20.89 -19.37 8.64
C SER A 71 19.51 -19.36 7.97
N VAL A 72 18.53 -19.97 8.62
CA VAL A 72 17.20 -20.20 8.08
C VAL A 72 16.18 -19.45 8.92
N ALA A 73 15.39 -18.58 8.30
CA ALA A 73 14.23 -17.96 8.92
C ALA A 73 13.08 -18.97 8.95
N VAL A 74 12.61 -19.35 10.13
CA VAL A 74 11.54 -20.32 10.30
C VAL A 74 10.18 -19.66 10.01
N LEU A 75 9.43 -20.21 9.07
CA LEU A 75 8.14 -19.69 8.62
C LEU A 75 6.96 -20.40 9.30
N SER A 76 7.14 -20.81 10.54
CA SER A 76 6.12 -21.54 11.30
C SER A 76 6.04 -20.99 12.72
N ASN A 77 4.83 -20.94 13.24
CA ASN A 77 4.58 -20.64 14.65
C ASN A 77 4.64 -21.93 15.52
N LYS A 78 4.90 -23.10 14.92
CA LYS A 78 5.03 -24.38 15.64
C LYS A 78 6.46 -24.51 16.15
N ASN A 79 6.63 -24.51 17.47
CA ASN A 79 7.94 -24.64 18.11
C ASN A 79 8.39 -26.12 18.23
N ASN A 80 8.23 -26.90 17.17
CA ASN A 80 8.60 -28.32 17.20
C ASN A 80 10.02 -28.60 16.68
N ILE A 81 10.64 -27.62 16.04
CA ILE A 81 12.01 -27.74 15.53
C ILE A 81 12.99 -27.74 16.71
N LYS A 82 13.91 -28.70 16.73
CA LYS A 82 14.91 -28.89 17.77
C LYS A 82 16.31 -29.02 17.17
N GLU A 83 17.32 -28.84 18.00
CA GLU A 83 18.69 -29.25 17.62
C GLU A 83 18.69 -30.70 17.21
N GLY A 84 19.28 -30.99 16.06
CA GLY A 84 19.31 -32.32 15.49
C GLY A 84 18.19 -32.62 14.49
N SER A 85 17.14 -31.78 14.38
CA SER A 85 16.09 -31.88 13.33
C SER A 85 16.69 -31.89 11.93
N ILE A 86 16.11 -32.66 11.04
CA ILE A 86 16.57 -32.80 9.66
C ILE A 86 15.86 -31.73 8.81
N VAL A 87 16.62 -31.11 7.93
CA VAL A 87 16.13 -30.10 6.99
C VAL A 87 16.43 -30.56 5.58
N LYS A 88 15.45 -30.46 4.69
CA LYS A 88 15.55 -30.84 3.28
C LYS A 88 15.46 -29.60 2.40
N ARG A 89 16.27 -29.55 1.36
CA ARG A 89 16.12 -28.56 0.30
C ARG A 89 14.92 -28.90 -0.56
N THR A 90 14.17 -27.87 -0.95
CA THR A 90 13.07 -28.03 -1.91
C THR A 90 13.52 -27.73 -3.34
N GLY A 91 14.66 -27.05 -3.53
CA GLY A 91 15.12 -26.55 -4.82
C GLY A 91 14.24 -25.45 -5.43
N LYS A 92 13.34 -24.87 -4.62
CA LYS A 92 12.42 -23.82 -5.02
C LYS A 92 12.58 -22.59 -4.14
N VAL A 93 12.45 -21.43 -4.72
CA VAL A 93 12.37 -20.18 -3.96
C VAL A 93 11.00 -20.06 -3.29
N LEU A 94 10.96 -19.36 -2.17
CA LEU A 94 9.70 -19.12 -1.46
C LEU A 94 8.67 -18.44 -2.39
N SER A 95 7.50 -19.05 -2.52
CA SER A 95 6.43 -18.63 -3.43
C SER A 95 5.09 -18.63 -2.70
N VAL A 96 4.16 -17.78 -3.14
CA VAL A 96 2.80 -17.71 -2.60
C VAL A 96 1.79 -18.12 -3.66
N PRO A 97 0.67 -18.74 -3.26
CA PRO A 97 -0.43 -19.04 -4.17
C PRO A 97 -1.09 -17.75 -4.64
N VAL A 98 -1.47 -17.71 -5.92
CA VAL A 98 -2.13 -16.58 -6.58
C VAL A 98 -3.37 -17.03 -7.34
N GLY A 99 -4.31 -16.13 -7.57
CA GLY A 99 -5.53 -16.42 -8.32
C GLY A 99 -6.68 -15.47 -7.98
N GLU A 100 -7.68 -15.40 -8.84
CA GLU A 100 -8.87 -14.56 -8.63
C GLU A 100 -9.72 -15.00 -7.42
N LYS A 101 -9.67 -16.29 -7.05
CA LYS A 101 -10.42 -16.83 -5.90
C LYS A 101 -9.91 -16.31 -4.54
N PHE A 102 -8.79 -15.60 -4.53
CA PHE A 102 -8.29 -14.90 -3.33
C PHE A 102 -9.02 -13.58 -3.06
N LEU A 103 -9.77 -13.03 -4.03
CA LEU A 103 -10.62 -11.87 -3.79
C LEU A 103 -11.67 -12.19 -2.72
N GLY A 104 -11.87 -11.27 -1.80
CA GLY A 104 -12.77 -11.45 -0.65
C GLY A 104 -12.20 -12.27 0.50
N ARG A 105 -10.92 -12.65 0.45
CA ARG A 105 -10.29 -13.52 1.44
C ARG A 105 -9.29 -12.77 2.31
N VAL A 106 -9.12 -13.30 3.52
CA VAL A 106 -8.04 -12.91 4.45
C VAL A 106 -7.07 -14.06 4.54
N VAL A 107 -5.81 -13.81 4.21
CA VAL A 107 -4.75 -14.81 4.18
C VAL A 107 -3.57 -14.40 5.06
N ASN A 108 -2.76 -15.38 5.47
CA ASN A 108 -1.50 -15.11 6.16
C ASN A 108 -0.37 -14.75 5.17
N ALA A 109 0.83 -14.52 5.68
CA ALA A 109 2.00 -14.17 4.87
C ALA A 109 2.43 -15.27 3.87
N LEU A 110 2.00 -16.51 4.05
CA LEU A 110 2.23 -17.63 3.13
C LEU A 110 1.10 -17.82 2.11
N GLY A 111 0.05 -16.99 2.16
CA GLY A 111 -1.13 -17.11 1.31
C GLY A 111 -2.15 -18.14 1.78
N GLU A 112 -2.02 -18.67 2.99
CA GLU A 112 -3.01 -19.58 3.56
C GLU A 112 -4.20 -18.80 4.13
N PRO A 113 -5.46 -19.24 3.86
CA PRO A 113 -6.64 -18.55 4.35
C PRO A 113 -6.78 -18.66 5.87
N ILE A 114 -7.05 -17.54 6.53
CA ILE A 114 -7.23 -17.43 7.98
C ILE A 114 -8.63 -16.91 8.37
N ASP A 115 -9.51 -16.75 7.40
CA ASP A 115 -10.87 -16.18 7.55
C ASP A 115 -11.95 -17.22 7.89
N GLY A 116 -11.58 -18.48 8.08
CA GLY A 116 -12.53 -19.55 8.40
C GLY A 116 -13.43 -19.99 7.25
N LYS A 117 -13.25 -19.44 6.02
CA LYS A 117 -14.08 -19.77 4.85
C LYS A 117 -13.57 -21.02 4.07
N GLY A 118 -12.64 -21.77 4.64
CA GLY A 118 -12.05 -22.95 4.02
C GLY A 118 -10.92 -22.65 3.03
N PRO A 119 -10.31 -23.70 2.42
CA PRO A 119 -9.18 -23.55 1.51
C PRO A 119 -9.56 -22.77 0.25
N VAL A 120 -8.56 -22.11 -0.35
CA VAL A 120 -8.71 -21.37 -1.62
C VAL A 120 -8.02 -22.17 -2.71
N GLU A 121 -8.73 -22.39 -3.81
CA GLU A 121 -8.14 -22.96 -5.01
C GLU A 121 -7.30 -21.89 -5.72
N ASN A 122 -6.03 -22.18 -5.94
CA ASN A 122 -5.10 -21.24 -6.59
C ASN A 122 -5.00 -21.50 -8.09
N SER A 123 -4.65 -20.46 -8.83
CA SER A 123 -4.36 -20.54 -10.27
C SER A 123 -2.89 -20.86 -10.56
N GLY A 124 -2.02 -20.78 -9.54
CA GLY A 124 -0.60 -21.03 -9.63
C GLY A 124 0.15 -20.49 -8.41
N TYR A 125 1.47 -20.53 -8.48
CA TYR A 125 2.37 -19.99 -7.47
C TYR A 125 3.29 -18.94 -8.07
N ARG A 126 3.57 -17.89 -7.30
CA ARG A 126 4.47 -16.82 -7.70
C ARG A 126 5.56 -16.60 -6.65
N PRO A 127 6.85 -16.46 -7.05
CA PRO A 127 7.90 -16.10 -6.11
C PRO A 127 7.56 -14.80 -5.38
N ILE A 128 7.82 -14.75 -4.07
CA ILE A 128 7.58 -13.53 -3.30
C ILE A 128 8.57 -12.42 -3.66
N GLU A 129 9.78 -12.77 -4.06
CA GLU A 129 10.77 -11.84 -4.58
C GLU A 129 10.86 -11.98 -6.09
N SER A 130 10.64 -10.88 -6.80
CA SER A 130 10.73 -10.73 -8.25
C SER A 130 11.44 -9.42 -8.56
N GLU A 131 12.05 -9.35 -9.73
CA GLU A 131 12.63 -8.13 -10.24
C GLU A 131 11.52 -7.09 -10.54
N ALA A 132 11.82 -5.82 -10.30
CA ALA A 132 10.94 -4.74 -10.68
C ALA A 132 10.90 -4.58 -12.21
N PRO A 133 9.80 -4.06 -12.79
CA PRO A 133 9.73 -3.75 -14.20
C PRO A 133 10.90 -2.85 -14.64
N GLY A 134 11.53 -3.19 -15.76
CA GLY A 134 12.63 -2.43 -16.35
C GLY A 134 12.18 -1.05 -16.84
N ILE A 135 13.15 -0.19 -17.20
CA ILE A 135 12.86 1.19 -17.64
C ILE A 135 12.00 1.19 -18.92
N ILE A 136 12.27 0.28 -19.84
CA ILE A 136 11.57 0.18 -21.14
C ILE A 136 10.14 -0.33 -20.96
N GLU A 137 9.89 -1.13 -19.93
CA GLU A 137 8.58 -1.71 -19.63
C GLU A 137 7.62 -0.71 -18.97
N ARG A 138 8.14 0.38 -18.41
CA ARG A 138 7.36 1.37 -17.68
C ARG A 138 6.70 2.37 -18.61
N LYS A 139 5.43 2.65 -18.34
CA LYS A 139 4.66 3.74 -18.93
C LYS A 139 4.55 4.90 -17.94
N SER A 140 4.56 6.14 -18.45
CA SER A 140 4.35 7.31 -17.59
C SER A 140 2.98 7.29 -16.92
N VAL A 141 2.93 7.67 -15.65
CA VAL A 141 1.71 7.74 -14.86
C VAL A 141 0.88 8.93 -15.31
N SER A 142 -0.33 8.68 -15.82
CA SER A 142 -1.24 9.70 -16.36
C SER A 142 -2.72 9.45 -16.02
N VAL A 143 -3.07 8.26 -15.54
CA VAL A 143 -4.45 7.91 -15.18
C VAL A 143 -4.62 8.13 -13.68
N PRO A 144 -5.62 8.92 -13.23
CA PRO A 144 -5.83 9.16 -11.81
C PRO A 144 -6.30 7.91 -11.07
N LEU A 145 -5.80 7.72 -9.85
CA LEU A 145 -6.40 6.87 -8.84
C LEU A 145 -7.21 7.77 -7.90
N GLN A 146 -8.52 7.77 -8.03
CA GLN A 146 -9.38 8.58 -7.19
C GLN A 146 -9.46 7.96 -5.79
N THR A 147 -9.06 8.74 -4.77
CA THR A 147 -9.15 8.29 -3.37
C THR A 147 -10.53 8.54 -2.79
N GLY A 148 -11.31 9.43 -3.39
CA GLY A 148 -12.57 9.91 -2.85
C GLY A 148 -12.40 10.91 -1.71
N ILE A 149 -11.15 11.28 -1.39
CA ILE A 149 -10.82 12.23 -0.33
C ILE A 149 -10.51 13.58 -0.96
N LYS A 150 -11.37 14.57 -0.68
CA LYS A 150 -11.31 15.91 -1.27
C LYS A 150 -9.91 16.54 -1.19
N ALA A 151 -9.29 16.47 -0.03
CA ALA A 151 -7.98 17.06 0.21
C ALA A 151 -6.87 16.40 -0.61
N ILE A 152 -6.94 15.08 -0.85
CA ILE A 152 -5.95 14.32 -1.63
C ILE A 152 -6.19 14.56 -3.12
N ASP A 153 -7.37 14.25 -3.62
CA ASP A 153 -7.69 14.29 -5.05
C ASP A 153 -7.52 15.69 -5.65
N SER A 154 -7.73 16.75 -4.82
CA SER A 154 -7.58 18.14 -5.27
C SER A 154 -6.14 18.67 -5.17
N MET A 155 -5.39 18.38 -4.10
CA MET A 155 -4.10 19.01 -3.82
C MET A 155 -2.88 18.10 -3.95
N ILE A 156 -3.08 16.79 -3.81
CA ILE A 156 -2.01 15.77 -3.77
C ILE A 156 -2.46 14.55 -4.59
N PRO A 157 -2.76 14.72 -5.88
CA PRO A 157 -3.36 13.67 -6.70
C PRO A 157 -2.44 12.47 -6.85
N ILE A 158 -3.04 11.28 -6.84
CA ILE A 158 -2.36 9.99 -6.99
C ILE A 158 -2.71 9.41 -8.36
N GLY A 159 -1.71 8.92 -9.08
CA GLY A 159 -1.91 8.24 -10.36
C GLY A 159 -1.75 6.72 -10.24
N ARG A 160 -2.39 5.99 -11.14
CA ARG A 160 -2.25 4.54 -11.24
C ARG A 160 -0.82 4.17 -11.64
N GLY A 161 -0.16 3.39 -10.78
CA GLY A 161 1.25 3.05 -10.91
C GLY A 161 2.21 3.92 -10.08
N GLN A 162 1.69 4.89 -9.33
CA GLN A 162 2.47 5.76 -8.44
C GLN A 162 2.70 5.10 -7.08
N ARG A 163 3.79 5.51 -6.41
CA ARG A 163 4.08 5.20 -5.01
C ARG A 163 3.88 6.46 -4.18
N GLU A 164 2.83 6.53 -3.40
CA GLU A 164 2.53 7.69 -2.56
C GLU A 164 2.56 7.30 -1.09
N LEU A 165 3.47 7.89 -0.33
CA LEU A 165 3.65 7.59 1.08
C LEU A 165 2.58 8.27 1.93
N ILE A 166 1.96 7.54 2.86
CA ILE A 166 1.13 8.09 3.92
C ILE A 166 1.96 8.09 5.21
N ILE A 167 2.25 9.26 5.74
CA ILE A 167 3.17 9.42 6.87
C ILE A 167 2.57 10.31 7.97
N GLY A 168 2.79 9.95 9.23
CA GLY A 168 2.33 10.72 10.38
C GLY A 168 2.40 9.92 11.68
N ASP A 169 2.13 10.57 12.80
CA ASP A 169 2.17 9.95 14.13
C ASP A 169 1.04 8.92 14.31
N ARG A 170 1.08 8.20 15.43
CA ARG A 170 0.02 7.26 15.79
C ARG A 170 -1.34 7.96 15.88
N GLN A 171 -2.39 7.25 15.41
CA GLN A 171 -3.78 7.70 15.52
C GLN A 171 -4.09 9.03 14.81
N THR A 172 -3.33 9.38 13.77
CA THR A 172 -3.59 10.58 12.93
C THR A 172 -4.52 10.32 11.75
N GLY A 173 -5.02 9.10 11.58
CA GLY A 173 -5.95 8.75 10.49
C GLY A 173 -5.30 8.13 9.25
N LYS A 174 -4.07 7.60 9.35
CA LYS A 174 -3.38 6.96 8.21
C LYS A 174 -4.15 5.77 7.63
N THR A 175 -4.58 4.87 8.49
CA THR A 175 -5.35 3.67 8.11
C THR A 175 -6.70 4.04 7.53
N GLU A 176 -7.35 5.06 8.06
CA GLU A 176 -8.63 5.58 7.57
C GLU A 176 -8.52 6.07 6.12
N ILE A 177 -7.47 6.80 5.76
CA ILE A 177 -7.21 7.21 4.37
C ILE A 177 -7.08 6.00 3.45
N ALA A 178 -6.38 4.97 3.89
CA ALA A 178 -6.22 3.74 3.13
C ALA A 178 -7.56 3.01 2.93
N ILE A 179 -8.39 2.92 3.97
CA ILE A 179 -9.72 2.29 3.92
C ILE A 179 -10.65 3.06 2.98
N ASP A 180 -10.73 4.39 3.12
CA ASP A 180 -11.57 5.24 2.26
C ASP A 180 -11.14 5.13 0.79
N THR A 181 -9.83 5.06 0.54
CA THR A 181 -9.30 4.85 -0.82
C THR A 181 -9.74 3.50 -1.39
N ILE A 182 -9.72 2.41 -0.60
CA ILE A 182 -10.22 1.10 -1.03
C ILE A 182 -11.73 1.16 -1.31
N ILE A 183 -12.52 1.74 -0.40
CA ILE A 183 -13.98 1.84 -0.55
C ILE A 183 -14.33 2.60 -1.84
N ASN A 184 -13.57 3.64 -2.17
CA ASN A 184 -13.78 4.43 -3.39
C ASN A 184 -13.45 3.67 -4.69
N GLN A 185 -12.76 2.54 -4.62
CA GLN A 185 -12.48 1.73 -5.84
C GLN A 185 -13.68 0.89 -6.31
N LYS A 186 -14.80 0.93 -5.62
CA LYS A 186 -16.01 0.23 -6.05
C LYS A 186 -16.40 0.61 -7.48
N ASN A 187 -16.58 -0.38 -8.33
CA ASN A 187 -16.93 -0.23 -9.76
C ASN A 187 -15.86 0.46 -10.65
N THR A 188 -14.63 0.65 -10.16
CA THR A 188 -13.53 1.22 -10.97
C THR A 188 -12.72 0.16 -11.72
N GLY A 189 -12.91 -1.11 -11.39
CA GLY A 189 -12.12 -2.24 -11.90
C GLY A 189 -10.75 -2.39 -11.23
N VAL A 190 -10.40 -1.54 -10.27
CA VAL A 190 -9.15 -1.63 -9.51
C VAL A 190 -9.27 -2.73 -8.44
N ILE A 191 -8.31 -3.63 -8.44
CA ILE A 191 -8.18 -4.66 -7.40
C ILE A 191 -7.37 -4.10 -6.24
N CYS A 192 -7.82 -4.34 -5.01
CA CYS A 192 -7.16 -3.84 -3.82
C CYS A 192 -6.47 -4.97 -3.05
N ILE A 193 -5.28 -4.70 -2.55
CA ILE A 193 -4.56 -5.59 -1.64
C ILE A 193 -4.15 -4.80 -0.42
N TYR A 194 -4.59 -5.24 0.75
CA TYR A 194 -4.21 -4.64 2.01
C TYR A 194 -3.28 -5.57 2.77
N VAL A 195 -2.06 -5.10 3.04
CA VAL A 195 -1.06 -5.86 3.77
C VAL A 195 -0.94 -5.31 5.18
N ALA A 196 -1.47 -6.04 6.16
CA ALA A 196 -1.37 -5.73 7.58
C ALA A 196 -0.09 -6.33 8.17
N ILE A 197 0.83 -5.47 8.62
CA ILE A 197 2.15 -5.88 9.10
C ILE A 197 2.28 -5.53 10.59
N GLY A 198 2.44 -6.55 11.43
CA GLY A 198 2.62 -6.37 12.87
C GLY A 198 1.45 -5.69 13.57
N GLN A 199 0.24 -5.79 13.03
CA GLN A 199 -0.97 -5.25 13.62
C GLN A 199 -1.61 -6.24 14.60
N LYS A 200 -2.50 -5.75 15.46
CA LYS A 200 -3.29 -6.61 16.34
C LYS A 200 -4.33 -7.37 15.51
N SER A 201 -4.54 -8.65 15.81
CA SER A 201 -5.56 -9.46 15.13
C SER A 201 -6.96 -8.84 15.20
N THR A 202 -7.30 -8.16 16.29
CA THR A 202 -8.57 -7.43 16.43
C THR A 202 -8.69 -6.28 15.45
N SER A 203 -7.60 -5.55 15.16
CA SER A 203 -7.61 -4.46 14.17
C SER A 203 -7.83 -4.99 12.76
N VAL A 204 -7.20 -6.11 12.41
CA VAL A 204 -7.38 -6.77 11.11
C VAL A 204 -8.81 -7.28 10.95
N ALA A 205 -9.40 -7.86 12.01
CA ALA A 205 -10.78 -8.31 11.99
C ALA A 205 -11.77 -7.15 11.82
N GLN A 206 -11.54 -6.02 12.50
CA GLN A 206 -12.33 -4.80 12.34
C GLN A 206 -12.25 -4.25 10.93
N LEU A 207 -11.04 -4.15 10.36
CA LEU A 207 -10.80 -3.75 8.99
C LEU A 207 -11.58 -4.63 7.99
N ALA A 208 -11.46 -5.94 8.12
CA ALA A 208 -12.17 -6.88 7.24
C ALA A 208 -13.70 -6.71 7.34
N SER A 209 -14.22 -6.50 8.55
CA SER A 209 -15.65 -6.24 8.78
C SER A 209 -16.09 -4.91 8.17
N GLU A 210 -15.28 -3.85 8.30
CA GLU A 210 -15.55 -2.52 7.76
C GLU A 210 -15.57 -2.52 6.22
N LEU A 211 -14.60 -3.17 5.59
CA LEU A 211 -14.56 -3.36 4.14
C LEU A 211 -15.73 -4.22 3.65
N ALA A 212 -16.11 -5.26 4.40
CA ALA A 212 -17.26 -6.10 4.04
C ALA A 212 -18.57 -5.31 4.13
N HIS A 213 -18.75 -4.50 5.18
CA HIS A 213 -19.95 -3.67 5.35
C HIS A 213 -20.13 -2.68 4.18
N ASN A 214 -19.04 -2.15 3.65
CA ASN A 214 -19.05 -1.23 2.50
C ASN A 214 -19.06 -1.96 1.13
N GLY A 215 -19.07 -3.30 1.12
CA GLY A 215 -19.01 -4.10 -0.10
C GLY A 215 -17.67 -4.02 -0.84
N ALA A 216 -16.60 -3.64 -0.12
CA ALA A 216 -15.26 -3.50 -0.68
C ALA A 216 -14.45 -4.80 -0.65
N MET A 217 -14.89 -5.81 0.12
CA MET A 217 -14.22 -7.11 0.14
C MET A 217 -14.31 -7.85 -1.20
N ASP A 218 -15.32 -7.61 -2.02
CA ASP A 218 -15.51 -8.32 -3.29
C ASP A 218 -14.32 -8.15 -4.27
N TYR A 219 -13.58 -7.04 -4.14
CA TYR A 219 -12.41 -6.74 -4.96
C TYR A 219 -11.13 -6.54 -4.12
N THR A 220 -11.13 -6.99 -2.86
CA THR A 220 -10.00 -6.79 -1.92
C THR A 220 -9.46 -8.12 -1.41
N ILE A 221 -8.13 -8.24 -1.32
CA ILE A 221 -7.42 -9.30 -0.62
C ILE A 221 -6.75 -8.68 0.60
N ILE A 222 -6.88 -9.32 1.77
CA ILE A 222 -6.15 -8.92 2.98
C ILE A 222 -5.06 -9.94 3.26
N VAL A 223 -3.79 -9.49 3.27
CA VAL A 223 -2.65 -10.30 3.69
C VAL A 223 -2.26 -9.85 5.09
N SER A 224 -2.28 -10.76 6.05
CA SER A 224 -2.06 -10.43 7.46
C SER A 224 -0.86 -11.16 8.03
N ALA A 225 0.06 -10.40 8.63
CA ALA A 225 1.09 -10.90 9.53
C ALA A 225 0.95 -10.12 10.84
N THR A 226 0.30 -10.74 11.84
CA THR A 226 -0.05 -10.06 13.09
C THR A 226 1.17 -9.85 14.00
N ALA A 227 1.02 -9.00 15.01
CA ALA A 227 2.06 -8.75 16.00
C ALA A 227 2.42 -9.98 16.85
N ALA A 228 1.56 -11.00 16.86
CA ALA A 228 1.80 -12.28 17.57
C ALA A 228 2.63 -13.26 16.73
N GLU A 229 2.77 -13.01 15.44
CA GLU A 229 3.55 -13.86 14.54
C GLU A 229 5.03 -13.52 14.59
N SER A 230 5.85 -14.51 14.18
CA SER A 230 7.31 -14.36 14.18
C SER A 230 7.79 -13.24 13.23
N ALA A 231 8.96 -12.67 13.52
CA ALA A 231 9.57 -11.65 12.68
C ALA A 231 9.76 -12.09 11.21
N PRO A 232 10.15 -13.33 10.88
CA PRO A 232 10.18 -13.80 9.50
C PRO A 232 8.86 -13.68 8.75
N LEU A 233 7.72 -14.02 9.38
CA LEU A 233 6.40 -13.89 8.74
C LEU A 233 6.02 -12.43 8.49
N GLN A 234 6.30 -11.55 9.43
CA GLN A 234 6.10 -10.11 9.24
C GLN A 234 7.02 -9.54 8.14
N TYR A 235 8.24 -10.07 8.00
CA TYR A 235 9.18 -9.68 6.96
C TYR A 235 8.70 -10.06 5.56
N ILE A 236 8.16 -11.28 5.37
CA ILE A 236 7.75 -11.73 4.03
C ILE A 236 6.37 -11.19 3.60
N ALA A 237 5.50 -10.79 4.53
CA ALA A 237 4.11 -10.40 4.23
C ALA A 237 3.98 -9.33 3.12
N PRO A 238 4.73 -8.22 3.12
CA PRO A 238 4.62 -7.22 2.04
C PRO A 238 5.09 -7.75 0.68
N TYR A 239 6.08 -8.62 0.64
CA TYR A 239 6.51 -9.26 -0.60
C TYR A 239 5.47 -10.26 -1.12
N SER A 240 4.80 -10.99 -0.23
CA SER A 240 3.70 -11.89 -0.56
C SER A 240 2.52 -11.12 -1.17
N GLY A 241 2.12 -10.01 -0.53
CA GLY A 241 1.08 -9.13 -1.07
C GLY A 241 1.46 -8.53 -2.43
N CYS A 242 2.73 -8.12 -2.60
CA CYS A 242 3.25 -7.62 -3.86
C CYS A 242 3.22 -8.69 -4.98
N ALA A 243 3.60 -9.93 -4.66
CA ALA A 243 3.55 -11.04 -5.62
C ALA A 243 2.11 -11.34 -6.07
N MET A 244 1.12 -11.25 -5.15
CA MET A 244 -0.30 -11.34 -5.50
C MET A 244 -0.75 -10.16 -6.38
N ALA A 245 -0.26 -8.94 -6.12
CA ALA A 245 -0.55 -7.77 -6.96
C ALA A 245 -0.02 -7.92 -8.38
N GLU A 246 1.19 -8.42 -8.53
CA GLU A 246 1.82 -8.66 -9.83
C GLU A 246 1.06 -9.68 -10.68
N TYR A 247 0.45 -10.68 -10.06
CA TYR A 247 -0.41 -11.63 -10.78
C TYR A 247 -1.55 -10.93 -11.53
N PHE A 248 -2.20 -9.95 -10.90
CA PHE A 248 -3.27 -9.19 -11.55
C PHE A 248 -2.75 -8.16 -12.54
N ARG A 249 -1.63 -7.49 -12.23
CA ARG A 249 -0.99 -6.55 -13.16
C ARG A 249 -0.62 -7.21 -14.47
N GLU A 250 -0.06 -8.42 -14.45
CA GLU A 250 0.30 -9.18 -15.66
C GLU A 250 -0.91 -9.60 -16.51
N GLN A 251 -2.12 -9.53 -15.94
CA GLN A 251 -3.38 -9.70 -16.69
C GLN A 251 -3.92 -8.35 -17.22
N GLY A 252 -3.12 -7.29 -17.17
CA GLY A 252 -3.53 -5.96 -17.62
C GLY A 252 -4.48 -5.23 -16.66
N LYS A 253 -4.62 -5.70 -15.41
CA LYS A 253 -5.49 -5.07 -14.39
C LYS A 253 -4.72 -4.02 -13.59
N ASP A 254 -5.45 -3.02 -13.10
CA ASP A 254 -4.91 -2.04 -12.16
C ASP A 254 -5.09 -2.54 -10.73
N VAL A 255 -4.03 -2.41 -9.93
CA VAL A 255 -3.99 -2.86 -8.54
C VAL A 255 -3.60 -1.70 -7.63
N LEU A 256 -4.31 -1.58 -6.52
CA LEU A 256 -3.94 -0.73 -5.39
C LEU A 256 -3.41 -1.62 -4.28
N ILE A 257 -2.17 -1.41 -3.85
CA ILE A 257 -1.59 -2.13 -2.71
C ILE A 257 -1.26 -1.17 -1.57
N ILE A 258 -1.68 -1.54 -0.38
CA ILE A 258 -1.45 -0.78 0.85
C ILE A 258 -0.56 -1.59 1.78
N TYR A 259 0.51 -0.97 2.30
CA TYR A 259 1.40 -1.59 3.27
C TYR A 259 1.25 -0.89 4.62
N ASP A 260 0.49 -1.46 5.53
CA ASP A 260 0.22 -0.89 6.86
C ASP A 260 0.85 -1.75 7.98
N ASP A 261 2.07 -1.44 8.50
CA ASP A 261 2.95 -0.35 8.10
C ASP A 261 4.39 -0.83 7.85
N LEU A 262 5.11 -0.09 7.03
CA LEU A 262 6.51 -0.40 6.72
C LEU A 262 7.47 -0.05 7.87
N SER A 263 7.06 0.73 8.88
CA SER A 263 7.86 0.94 10.09
C SER A 263 8.01 -0.37 10.85
N LYS A 264 6.91 -1.12 11.03
CA LYS A 264 6.94 -2.45 11.66
C LYS A 264 7.66 -3.49 10.81
N HIS A 265 7.53 -3.40 9.48
CA HIS A 265 8.30 -4.21 8.56
C HIS A 265 9.81 -4.03 8.78
N ALA A 266 10.28 -2.80 8.88
CA ALA A 266 11.68 -2.50 9.17
C ALA A 266 12.12 -3.05 10.55
N VAL A 267 11.27 -2.94 11.57
CA VAL A 267 11.53 -3.51 12.91
C VAL A 267 11.65 -5.02 12.85
N ALA A 268 10.77 -5.71 12.13
CA ALA A 268 10.83 -7.16 11.93
C ALA A 268 12.13 -7.56 11.22
N TYR A 269 12.54 -6.83 10.18
CA TYR A 269 13.79 -7.06 9.48
C TYR A 269 15.02 -6.80 10.36
N ARG A 270 15.00 -5.76 11.20
CA ARG A 270 16.04 -5.51 12.20
C ARG A 270 16.18 -6.67 13.19
N ALA A 271 15.06 -7.15 13.73
CA ALA A 271 15.05 -8.29 14.64
C ALA A 271 15.65 -9.54 13.97
N LEU A 272 15.19 -9.87 12.76
CA LEU A 272 15.70 -10.98 11.96
C LEU A 272 17.22 -10.85 11.72
N SER A 273 17.68 -9.68 11.32
CA SER A 273 19.09 -9.41 11.00
C SER A 273 20.01 -9.53 12.22
N LEU A 274 19.55 -9.06 13.39
CA LEU A 274 20.29 -9.20 14.64
C LEU A 274 20.39 -10.67 15.08
N LEU A 275 19.32 -11.43 14.92
CA LEU A 275 19.28 -12.87 15.24
C LEU A 275 20.25 -13.70 14.39
N ILE A 276 20.39 -13.37 13.10
CA ILE A 276 21.39 -13.99 12.20
C ILE A 276 22.78 -13.34 12.30
N ARG A 277 22.98 -12.43 13.27
CA ARG A 277 24.24 -11.76 13.59
C ARG A 277 24.81 -10.90 12.47
N ARG A 278 23.96 -10.29 11.64
CA ARG A 278 24.40 -9.23 10.73
C ARG A 278 24.83 -7.99 11.51
N PRO A 279 25.92 -7.31 11.13
CA PRO A 279 26.39 -6.14 11.83
C PRO A 279 25.34 -5.01 11.80
N PRO A 280 24.98 -4.43 12.96
CA PRO A 280 24.02 -3.35 13.02
C PRO A 280 24.65 -2.01 12.55
N GLY A 281 23.84 -1.20 11.87
CA GLY A 281 24.15 0.19 11.52
C GLY A 281 23.37 1.19 12.37
N ARG A 282 22.93 2.30 11.74
CA ARG A 282 22.17 3.35 12.41
C ARG A 282 20.87 2.79 13.01
N GLU A 283 20.57 3.16 14.25
CA GLU A 283 19.41 2.70 15.03
C GLU A 283 19.29 1.17 15.10
N ALA A 284 20.45 0.47 15.05
CA ALA A 284 20.56 -0.99 14.99
C ALA A 284 19.92 -1.65 13.75
N TYR A 285 19.53 -0.90 12.73
CA TYR A 285 19.11 -1.46 11.46
C TYR A 285 20.32 -2.00 10.68
N PRO A 286 20.14 -3.07 9.89
CA PRO A 286 21.21 -3.54 9.00
C PRO A 286 21.45 -2.54 7.87
N GLY A 287 22.66 -2.56 7.29
CA GLY A 287 23.08 -1.59 6.28
C GLY A 287 22.26 -1.61 4.98
N ASP A 288 21.54 -2.71 4.73
CA ASP A 288 20.69 -2.93 3.55
C ASP A 288 19.20 -2.60 3.79
N VAL A 289 18.84 -1.92 4.88
CA VAL A 289 17.44 -1.59 5.17
C VAL A 289 16.82 -0.65 4.11
N PHE A 290 17.62 0.18 3.45
CA PHE A 290 17.14 0.96 2.31
C PHE A 290 16.71 0.04 1.17
N TYR A 291 17.52 -0.96 0.84
CA TYR A 291 17.23 -1.94 -0.20
C TYR A 291 16.01 -2.81 0.13
N LEU A 292 15.74 -3.07 1.41
CA LEU A 292 14.52 -3.75 1.85
C LEU A 292 13.26 -3.11 1.28
N HIS A 293 13.12 -1.80 1.44
CA HIS A 293 11.94 -1.07 0.97
C HIS A 293 12.02 -0.69 -0.51
N SER A 294 13.21 -0.36 -1.04
CA SER A 294 13.34 0.03 -2.44
C SER A 294 13.01 -1.13 -3.39
N ARG A 295 13.52 -2.35 -3.14
CA ARG A 295 13.19 -3.52 -3.98
C ARG A 295 11.72 -3.92 -3.92
N LEU A 296 11.01 -3.62 -2.82
CA LEU A 296 9.58 -3.81 -2.71
C LEU A 296 8.80 -2.75 -3.50
N LEU A 297 9.08 -1.48 -3.24
CA LEU A 297 8.33 -0.36 -3.77
C LEU A 297 8.60 -0.10 -5.26
N GLU A 298 9.79 -0.43 -5.77
CA GLU A 298 10.10 -0.34 -7.21
C GLU A 298 9.29 -1.32 -8.07
N ARG A 299 8.71 -2.36 -7.49
CA ARG A 299 7.78 -3.28 -8.17
C ARG A 299 6.44 -2.63 -8.49
N ALA A 300 6.07 -1.55 -7.78
CA ALA A 300 4.92 -0.72 -8.09
C ALA A 300 5.24 0.21 -9.26
N ALA A 301 4.54 0.04 -10.36
CA ALA A 301 4.72 0.79 -11.60
C ALA A 301 3.48 0.67 -12.49
N CYS A 302 3.35 1.58 -13.44
CA CYS A 302 2.49 1.43 -14.61
C CYS A 302 3.31 0.76 -15.73
N VAL A 303 2.82 -0.32 -16.29
CA VAL A 303 3.48 -1.11 -17.32
C VAL A 303 2.87 -0.79 -18.69
N ASP A 304 3.70 -0.71 -19.71
CA ASP A 304 3.25 -0.46 -21.07
C ASP A 304 2.45 -1.65 -21.63
N GLU A 305 1.49 -1.39 -22.49
CA GLU A 305 0.61 -2.39 -23.10
C GLU A 305 1.39 -3.45 -23.89
N ALA A 306 2.56 -3.07 -24.47
CA ALA A 306 3.45 -4.00 -25.15
C ALA A 306 4.03 -5.09 -24.22
N TYR A 307 4.03 -4.84 -22.91
CA TYR A 307 4.53 -5.73 -21.87
C TYR A 307 3.43 -6.25 -20.94
N GLY A 308 2.17 -6.26 -21.40
CA GLY A 308 1.02 -6.78 -20.68
C GLY A 308 0.08 -5.72 -20.10
N GLY A 309 0.52 -4.47 -20.02
CA GLY A 309 -0.28 -3.37 -19.45
C GLY A 309 -0.47 -3.50 -17.92
N GLY A 310 -1.48 -2.80 -17.43
CA GLY A 310 -1.81 -2.80 -16.00
C GLY A 310 -0.89 -1.94 -15.13
N SER A 311 -1.28 -1.77 -13.88
CA SER A 311 -0.49 -0.97 -12.94
C SER A 311 -0.57 -1.51 -11.51
N ILE A 312 0.45 -1.22 -10.71
CA ILE A 312 0.42 -1.37 -9.26
C ILE A 312 0.67 -0.01 -8.65
N THR A 313 -0.32 0.55 -7.97
CA THR A 313 -0.21 1.77 -7.18
C THR A 313 0.05 1.38 -5.73
N ALA A 314 1.13 1.87 -5.14
CA ALA A 314 1.50 1.54 -3.77
C ALA A 314 1.24 2.72 -2.82
N LEU A 315 0.54 2.45 -1.73
CA LEU A 315 0.36 3.36 -0.60
C LEU A 315 1.06 2.77 0.64
N PRO A 316 2.39 2.92 0.77
CA PRO A 316 3.08 2.57 1.99
C PRO A 316 2.68 3.52 3.12
N ILE A 317 2.55 2.97 4.33
CA ILE A 317 2.30 3.74 5.55
C ILE A 317 3.55 3.71 6.41
N ILE A 318 3.95 4.88 6.89
CA ILE A 318 5.03 5.05 7.86
C ILE A 318 4.51 5.76 9.11
N GLU A 319 4.88 5.22 10.26
CA GLU A 319 4.59 5.83 11.55
C GLU A 319 5.78 6.66 12.02
N THR A 320 5.53 7.94 12.32
CA THR A 320 6.51 8.84 12.95
C THR A 320 6.29 8.93 14.45
N GLN A 321 7.26 9.49 15.15
CA GLN A 321 7.18 9.85 16.56
C GLN A 321 7.38 11.36 16.69
N ALA A 322 6.42 12.04 17.30
CA ALA A 322 6.44 13.51 17.48
C ALA A 322 6.66 14.28 16.16
N GLY A 323 6.13 13.79 15.04
CA GLY A 323 6.25 14.42 13.74
C GLY A 323 7.66 14.37 13.12
N ASP A 324 8.60 13.59 13.68
CA ASP A 324 9.98 13.53 13.17
C ASP A 324 10.07 12.74 11.86
N VAL A 325 10.06 13.47 10.75
CA VAL A 325 10.29 12.93 9.40
C VAL A 325 11.77 12.75 9.07
N SER A 326 12.68 13.24 9.91
CA SER A 326 14.14 13.12 9.72
C SER A 326 14.72 11.82 10.27
N ALA A 327 13.89 11.01 10.95
CA ALA A 327 14.27 9.69 11.42
C ALA A 327 14.68 8.77 10.27
N TYR A 328 15.41 7.70 10.57
CA TYR A 328 16.09 6.89 9.54
C TYR A 328 15.13 6.22 8.56
N ILE A 329 14.10 5.54 9.04
CA ILE A 329 13.16 4.83 8.15
C ILE A 329 12.25 5.82 7.38
N PRO A 330 11.64 6.85 7.98
CA PRO A 330 10.91 7.88 7.23
C PRO A 330 11.72 8.48 6.09
N THR A 331 12.95 8.92 6.33
CA THR A 331 13.82 9.52 5.30
C THR A 331 14.07 8.57 4.14
N ASN A 332 14.33 7.29 4.42
CA ASN A 332 14.53 6.29 3.39
C ASN A 332 13.28 6.13 2.50
N VAL A 333 12.10 5.98 3.09
CA VAL A 333 10.87 5.74 2.33
C VAL A 333 10.42 6.98 1.57
N ILE A 334 10.58 8.19 2.12
CA ILE A 334 10.34 9.46 1.40
C ILE A 334 11.20 9.55 0.12
N SER A 335 12.45 9.08 0.18
CA SER A 335 13.34 9.12 -0.99
C SER A 335 12.99 8.09 -2.07
N ILE A 336 12.39 6.95 -1.69
CA ILE A 336 11.98 5.88 -2.61
C ILE A 336 10.65 6.22 -3.31
N THR A 337 9.75 6.92 -2.63
CA THR A 337 8.39 7.20 -3.11
C THR A 337 8.30 8.41 -4.04
N ASP A 338 7.21 8.49 -4.80
CA ASP A 338 6.93 9.57 -5.76
C ASP A 338 6.18 10.75 -5.11
N GLY A 339 6.15 10.79 -3.80
CA GLY A 339 5.53 11.82 -2.99
C GLY A 339 5.09 11.30 -1.63
N GLN A 340 4.55 12.21 -0.82
CA GLN A 340 4.05 11.89 0.51
C GLN A 340 2.83 12.71 0.90
N ILE A 341 1.92 12.07 1.61
CA ILE A 341 0.78 12.67 2.30
C ILE A 341 1.14 12.71 3.79
N PHE A 342 1.38 13.89 4.32
CA PHE A 342 1.77 14.09 5.71
C PHE A 342 0.54 14.41 6.57
N LEU A 343 0.33 13.60 7.62
CA LEU A 343 -0.73 13.82 8.60
C LEU A 343 -0.13 14.42 9.87
N GLU A 344 -0.73 15.50 10.31
CA GLU A 344 -0.27 16.31 11.43
C GLU A 344 -1.16 16.14 12.66
N THR A 345 -0.54 15.85 13.79
CA THR A 345 -1.24 15.62 15.06
C THR A 345 -2.02 16.84 15.53
N GLU A 346 -1.48 18.06 15.31
CA GLU A 346 -2.17 19.30 15.68
C GLU A 346 -3.46 19.52 14.91
N LEU A 347 -3.47 19.21 13.60
CA LEU A 347 -4.69 19.27 12.79
C LEU A 347 -5.73 18.26 13.28
N PHE A 348 -5.29 17.06 13.61
CA PHE A 348 -6.17 16.02 14.15
C PHE A 348 -6.83 16.46 15.46
N HIS A 349 -6.06 17.00 16.40
CA HIS A 349 -6.57 17.48 17.69
C HIS A 349 -7.45 18.73 17.56
N SER A 350 -7.26 19.54 16.52
CA SER A 350 -8.14 20.68 16.22
C SER A 350 -9.43 20.30 15.49
N GLY A 351 -9.66 18.99 15.24
CA GLY A 351 -10.88 18.48 14.60
C GLY A 351 -10.89 18.68 13.08
N ILE A 352 -9.73 18.88 12.46
CA ILE A 352 -9.57 18.90 11.00
C ILE A 352 -9.25 17.48 10.53
N MET A 353 -10.22 16.82 9.93
CA MET A 353 -10.10 15.45 9.44
C MET A 353 -10.51 15.36 7.97
N PRO A 354 -9.70 14.70 7.11
CA PRO A 354 -8.39 14.13 7.40
C PRO A 354 -7.34 15.18 7.76
N ALA A 355 -6.43 14.83 8.67
CA ALA A 355 -5.44 15.76 9.25
C ALA A 355 -4.24 16.02 8.31
N ILE A 356 -4.50 16.21 7.04
CA ILE A 356 -3.50 16.36 5.98
C ILE A 356 -2.93 17.78 6.01
N ASN A 357 -1.60 17.88 6.08
CA ASN A 357 -0.89 19.14 5.90
C ASN A 357 -0.46 19.29 4.43
N PRO A 358 -1.14 20.12 3.62
CA PRO A 358 -0.81 20.27 2.21
C PRO A 358 0.49 21.04 1.95
N GLY A 359 1.00 21.77 2.95
CA GLY A 359 2.25 22.53 2.84
C GLY A 359 3.49 21.64 2.64
N ILE A 360 3.54 20.51 3.35
CA ILE A 360 4.65 19.55 3.31
C ILE A 360 4.29 18.25 2.58
N SER A 361 3.04 18.09 2.17
CA SER A 361 2.60 16.98 1.32
C SER A 361 2.87 17.29 -0.15
N VAL A 362 3.37 16.31 -0.88
CA VAL A 362 3.79 16.48 -2.29
C VAL A 362 3.39 15.23 -3.09
N SER A 363 2.85 15.45 -4.29
CA SER A 363 2.78 14.43 -5.34
C SER A 363 3.68 14.85 -6.49
N ARG A 364 4.68 14.02 -6.84
CA ARG A 364 5.60 14.31 -7.97
C ARG A 364 4.93 14.10 -9.33
N VAL A 365 3.86 13.33 -9.39
CA VAL A 365 3.05 13.15 -10.61
C VAL A 365 2.14 14.37 -10.82
N GLY A 366 1.55 14.89 -9.75
CA GLY A 366 0.78 16.12 -9.74
C GLY A 366 -0.38 16.12 -10.73
N GLY A 367 -0.60 17.25 -11.39
CA GLY A 367 -1.73 17.45 -12.31
C GLY A 367 -1.77 16.51 -13.52
N SER A 368 -0.73 15.70 -13.78
CA SER A 368 -0.79 14.63 -14.80
C SER A 368 -1.72 13.49 -14.39
N ALA A 369 -1.92 13.30 -13.08
CA ALA A 369 -2.82 12.32 -12.49
C ALA A 369 -4.16 12.95 -12.04
N GLN A 370 -4.60 14.03 -12.66
CA GLN A 370 -5.90 14.64 -12.38
C GLN A 370 -6.79 14.63 -13.61
N LEU A 371 -8.08 14.44 -13.39
CA LEU A 371 -9.09 14.71 -14.42
C LEU A 371 -9.08 16.20 -14.79
N LYS A 372 -9.42 16.53 -16.04
CA LYS A 372 -9.40 17.89 -16.56
C LYS A 372 -10.19 18.88 -15.69
N GLY A 373 -11.36 18.45 -15.21
CA GLY A 373 -12.21 19.25 -14.32
C GLY A 373 -11.50 19.60 -13.00
N MET A 374 -10.96 18.61 -12.33
CA MET A 374 -10.24 18.82 -11.07
C MET A 374 -8.99 19.69 -11.29
N LYS A 375 -8.20 19.41 -12.31
CA LYS A 375 -6.99 20.18 -12.62
C LYS A 375 -7.28 21.65 -12.86
N LYS A 376 -8.39 21.98 -13.59
CA LYS A 376 -8.78 23.35 -13.89
C LYS A 376 -9.29 24.08 -12.64
N VAL A 377 -10.03 23.38 -11.79
CA VAL A 377 -10.70 23.97 -10.63
C VAL A 377 -9.77 24.06 -9.41
N ALA A 378 -8.96 23.04 -9.14
CA ALA A 378 -8.16 22.96 -7.92
C ALA A 378 -6.77 23.60 -8.03
N GLY A 379 -6.42 24.20 -9.18
CA GLY A 379 -5.06 24.72 -9.45
C GLY A 379 -4.53 25.70 -8.39
N GLU A 380 -5.40 26.55 -7.85
CA GLU A 380 -5.04 27.56 -6.85
C GLU A 380 -5.31 27.10 -5.39
N LEU A 381 -6.05 26.01 -5.20
CA LEU A 381 -6.54 25.60 -3.89
C LEU A 381 -5.41 25.40 -2.87
N LYS A 382 -4.35 24.71 -3.28
CA LYS A 382 -3.20 24.44 -2.42
C LYS A 382 -2.50 25.73 -1.97
N LEU A 383 -2.37 26.70 -2.88
CA LEU A 383 -1.77 28.01 -2.58
C LEU A 383 -2.65 28.80 -1.60
N LEU A 384 -3.95 28.87 -1.86
CA LEU A 384 -4.92 29.56 -1.00
C LEU A 384 -4.94 28.97 0.40
N TYR A 385 -4.94 27.65 0.51
CA TYR A 385 -4.88 26.97 1.80
C TYR A 385 -3.56 27.25 2.54
N SER A 386 -2.41 27.23 1.86
CA SER A 386 -1.11 27.52 2.47
C SER A 386 -1.04 28.96 2.96
N GLN A 387 -1.50 29.92 2.17
CA GLN A 387 -1.60 31.32 2.59
C GLN A 387 -2.51 31.52 3.81
N TYR A 388 -3.64 30.83 3.85
CA TYR A 388 -4.51 30.86 5.02
C TYR A 388 -3.80 30.36 6.29
N ARG A 389 -3.06 29.24 6.20
CA ARG A 389 -2.33 28.69 7.35
C ARG A 389 -1.28 29.64 7.87
N GLU A 390 -0.54 30.34 7.01
CA GLU A 390 0.39 31.39 7.39
C GLU A 390 -0.30 32.56 8.07
N LEU A 391 -1.38 33.08 7.46
CA LEU A 391 -2.15 34.20 8.01
C LEU A 391 -2.83 33.83 9.33
N GLN A 392 -3.29 32.60 9.50
CA GLN A 392 -3.90 32.13 10.74
C GLN A 392 -2.93 32.22 11.93
N SER A 393 -1.66 31.87 11.72
CA SER A 393 -0.65 31.97 12.77
C SER A 393 -0.39 33.44 13.16
N PHE A 394 -0.36 34.38 12.21
CA PHE A 394 -0.23 35.80 12.47
C PHE A 394 -1.47 36.42 13.13
N ALA A 395 -2.65 36.00 12.73
CA ALA A 395 -3.92 36.50 13.26
C ALA A 395 -4.10 36.23 14.75
N GLN A 396 -3.48 35.21 15.28
CA GLN A 396 -3.48 34.90 16.73
C GLN A 396 -2.72 35.93 17.56
N PHE A 397 -1.80 36.70 16.94
CA PHE A 397 -0.94 37.67 17.65
C PHE A 397 -1.27 39.13 17.34
N GLY A 398 -2.15 39.44 16.37
CA GLY A 398 -2.44 40.80 15.91
C GLY A 398 -3.92 41.18 16.04
N SER A 399 -4.19 42.35 16.61
CA SER A 399 -5.57 42.85 16.83
C SER A 399 -6.16 43.63 15.65
N ASP A 400 -5.35 44.19 14.75
CA ASP A 400 -5.81 45.03 13.62
C ASP A 400 -5.40 44.43 12.29
N LEU A 401 -6.29 43.61 11.73
CA LEU A 401 -6.15 43.07 10.38
C LEU A 401 -6.85 43.97 9.37
N ASP A 402 -6.21 44.21 8.24
CA ASP A 402 -6.80 44.95 7.10
C ASP A 402 -7.95 44.15 6.45
N ALA A 403 -8.76 44.81 5.64
CA ALA A 403 -9.96 44.22 5.01
C ALA A 403 -9.65 43.05 4.07
N ASP A 404 -8.51 43.09 3.37
CA ASP A 404 -8.10 42.01 2.45
C ASP A 404 -7.62 40.76 3.20
N THR A 405 -6.86 40.95 4.28
CA THR A 405 -6.45 39.85 5.16
C THR A 405 -7.67 39.16 5.80
N LYS A 406 -8.66 39.95 6.25
CA LYS A 406 -9.93 39.39 6.77
C LYS A 406 -10.68 38.56 5.72
N LYS A 407 -10.74 39.03 4.46
CA LYS A 407 -11.37 38.25 3.39
C LYS A 407 -10.63 36.95 3.08
N ARG A 408 -9.29 36.97 3.06
CA ARG A 408 -8.48 35.77 2.84
C ARG A 408 -8.63 34.77 4.00
N LEU A 409 -8.71 35.23 5.22
CA LEU A 409 -8.97 34.38 6.38
C LEU A 409 -10.38 33.75 6.30
N ALA A 410 -11.39 34.53 5.96
CA ALA A 410 -12.77 34.04 5.80
C ALA A 410 -12.91 33.02 4.66
N LEU A 411 -12.19 33.21 3.56
CA LEU A 411 -12.12 32.23 2.47
C LEU A 411 -11.40 30.96 2.94
N GLY A 412 -10.26 31.10 3.62
CA GLY A 412 -9.49 29.98 4.11
C GLY A 412 -10.24 29.12 5.13
N GLU A 413 -11.02 29.72 6.04
CA GLU A 413 -11.90 28.99 6.96
C GLU A 413 -12.92 28.12 6.21
N ARG A 414 -13.50 28.63 5.14
CA ARG A 414 -14.44 27.88 4.29
C ARG A 414 -13.75 26.77 3.52
N ILE A 415 -12.55 27.02 3.01
CA ILE A 415 -11.73 25.99 2.34
C ILE A 415 -11.45 24.85 3.32
N VAL A 416 -11.03 25.15 4.55
CA VAL A 416 -10.79 24.13 5.57
C VAL A 416 -12.05 23.34 5.84
N GLU A 417 -13.20 24.00 5.98
CA GLU A 417 -14.47 23.32 6.28
C GLU A 417 -14.92 22.43 5.12
N VAL A 418 -14.78 22.90 3.87
CA VAL A 418 -15.06 22.10 2.66
C VAL A 418 -14.15 20.87 2.57
N LEU A 419 -12.88 20.99 2.95
CA LEU A 419 -11.93 19.88 2.87
C LEU A 419 -12.10 18.83 4.00
N LYS A 420 -12.84 19.17 5.05
CA LYS A 420 -13.20 18.18 6.08
C LYS A 420 -14.08 17.08 5.49
N GLN A 421 -13.82 15.87 5.93
CA GLN A 421 -14.54 14.68 5.47
C GLN A 421 -14.60 13.62 6.57
N GLY A 422 -15.76 13.00 6.72
CA GLY A 422 -15.96 11.91 7.67
C GLY A 422 -15.32 10.60 7.17
N ARG A 423 -15.23 9.63 8.06
CA ARG A 423 -14.76 8.26 7.74
C ARG A 423 -15.82 7.53 6.91
N ASN A 424 -15.37 6.62 6.04
CA ASN A 424 -16.23 5.79 5.19
C ASN A 424 -17.21 6.60 4.32
N ALA A 425 -16.79 7.81 3.95
CA ALA A 425 -17.61 8.73 3.19
C ALA A 425 -16.84 9.28 1.98
N PRO A 426 -16.32 8.42 1.08
CA PRO A 426 -15.65 8.90 -0.12
C PRO A 426 -16.62 9.68 -0.99
N VAL A 427 -16.12 10.79 -1.57
CA VAL A 427 -16.90 11.72 -2.39
C VAL A 427 -16.57 11.51 -3.86
N ARG A 428 -17.59 11.42 -4.70
CA ARG A 428 -17.45 11.31 -6.15
C ARG A 428 -16.70 12.52 -6.72
N VAL A 429 -15.79 12.28 -7.66
CA VAL A 429 -14.92 13.35 -8.20
C VAL A 429 -15.69 14.51 -8.83
N GLY A 430 -16.83 14.27 -9.48
CA GLY A 430 -17.69 15.33 -10.01
C GLY A 430 -18.24 16.26 -8.91
N CYS A 431 -18.64 15.68 -7.77
CA CYS A 431 -19.06 16.40 -6.58
C CYS A 431 -17.90 17.20 -5.96
N GLN A 432 -16.71 16.61 -5.90
CA GLN A 432 -15.50 17.30 -5.43
C GLN A 432 -15.19 18.52 -6.31
N VAL A 433 -15.24 18.39 -7.64
CA VAL A 433 -15.03 19.48 -8.59
C VAL A 433 -16.04 20.61 -8.34
N ALA A 434 -17.30 20.29 -8.13
CA ALA A 434 -18.35 21.27 -7.91
C ALA A 434 -18.17 22.08 -6.63
N ILE A 435 -17.87 21.42 -5.50
CA ILE A 435 -17.71 22.10 -4.21
C ILE A 435 -16.41 22.92 -4.15
N VAL A 436 -15.32 22.41 -4.73
CA VAL A 436 -14.05 23.14 -4.82
C VAL A 436 -14.22 24.37 -5.71
N TYR A 437 -14.92 24.24 -6.84
CA TYR A 437 -15.26 25.39 -7.69
C TYR A 437 -16.10 26.43 -6.92
N ALA A 438 -17.09 25.98 -6.16
CA ALA A 438 -17.97 26.85 -5.39
C ALA A 438 -17.21 27.66 -4.33
N VAL A 439 -16.29 27.03 -3.57
CA VAL A 439 -15.55 27.74 -2.52
C VAL A 439 -14.56 28.74 -3.11
N ILE A 440 -13.82 28.36 -4.15
CA ILE A 440 -12.80 29.23 -4.76
C ILE A 440 -13.43 30.46 -5.45
N ASN A 441 -14.61 30.30 -6.06
CA ASN A 441 -15.30 31.38 -6.81
C ASN A 441 -16.30 32.18 -5.94
N GLY A 442 -16.24 32.07 -4.61
CA GLY A 442 -17.00 32.91 -3.68
C GLY A 442 -18.49 32.60 -3.56
N TYR A 443 -18.96 31.44 -4.06
CA TYR A 443 -20.38 31.04 -3.87
C TYR A 443 -20.73 30.75 -2.43
N LEU A 444 -19.71 30.48 -1.58
CA LEU A 444 -19.87 30.22 -0.15
C LEU A 444 -19.66 31.48 0.72
N ASP A 445 -19.37 32.64 0.16
CA ASP A 445 -19.05 33.85 0.94
C ASP A 445 -20.19 34.30 1.86
N SER A 446 -21.45 34.14 1.43
CA SER A 446 -22.64 34.43 2.23
C SER A 446 -23.03 33.31 3.19
N VAL A 447 -22.44 32.12 3.06
CA VAL A 447 -22.76 30.95 3.87
C VAL A 447 -21.95 30.98 5.17
N PRO A 448 -22.59 30.94 6.35
CA PRO A 448 -21.85 30.78 7.61
C PRO A 448 -21.03 29.49 7.63
N VAL A 449 -19.80 29.54 8.15
CA VAL A 449 -18.88 28.38 8.15
C VAL A 449 -19.55 27.12 8.74
N LYS A 450 -20.34 27.25 9.81
CA LYS A 450 -21.06 26.14 10.42
C LYS A 450 -22.13 25.49 9.52
N ARG A 451 -22.57 26.19 8.47
CA ARG A 451 -23.57 25.68 7.52
C ARG A 451 -22.97 25.18 6.22
N VAL A 452 -21.65 25.26 6.06
CA VAL A 452 -20.95 24.73 4.87
C VAL A 452 -21.23 23.24 4.66
N PRO A 453 -21.23 22.36 5.67
CA PRO A 453 -21.55 20.93 5.48
C PRO A 453 -23.00 20.71 4.98
N GLU A 454 -23.96 21.53 5.44
CA GLU A 454 -25.35 21.49 4.97
C GLU A 454 -25.43 21.90 3.49
N TYR A 455 -24.74 22.98 3.11
CA TYR A 455 -24.65 23.43 1.71
C TYR A 455 -24.04 22.35 0.83
N GLU A 456 -22.94 21.74 1.26
CA GLU A 456 -22.26 20.65 0.57
C GLU A 456 -23.20 19.45 0.33
N SER A 457 -23.90 19.01 1.37
CA SER A 457 -24.86 17.91 1.27
C SER A 457 -26.00 18.20 0.28
N ASN A 458 -26.54 19.42 0.32
CA ASN A 458 -27.60 19.84 -0.59
C ASN A 458 -27.10 19.93 -2.06
N LEU A 459 -25.86 20.42 -2.27
CA LEU A 459 -25.24 20.46 -3.59
C LEU A 459 -25.05 19.04 -4.15
N TYR A 460 -24.54 18.12 -3.36
CA TYR A 460 -24.35 16.74 -3.80
C TYR A 460 -25.67 16.05 -4.12
N ALA A 461 -26.69 16.19 -3.27
CA ALA A 461 -28.01 15.66 -3.53
C ALA A 461 -28.62 16.23 -4.83
N LYS A 462 -28.45 17.53 -5.11
CA LYS A 462 -28.91 18.16 -6.33
C LYS A 462 -28.20 17.62 -7.57
N LEU A 463 -26.87 17.50 -7.49
CA LEU A 463 -26.05 16.96 -8.59
C LEU A 463 -26.42 15.51 -8.91
N GLU A 464 -26.58 14.68 -7.89
CA GLU A 464 -26.91 13.26 -8.04
C GLU A 464 -28.32 13.01 -8.56
N ASN A 465 -29.31 13.82 -8.14
CA ASN A 465 -30.71 13.64 -8.52
C ASN A 465 -31.08 14.33 -9.83
N GLN A 466 -30.49 15.48 -10.15
CA GLN A 466 -30.93 16.32 -11.26
C GLN A 466 -29.89 16.50 -12.37
N HIS A 467 -28.58 16.29 -12.07
CA HIS A 467 -27.47 16.55 -12.98
C HIS A 467 -26.52 15.36 -13.14
N THR A 468 -27.06 14.14 -13.11
CA THR A 468 -26.28 12.89 -13.22
C THR A 468 -25.45 12.84 -14.51
N ASP A 469 -25.95 13.38 -15.61
CA ASP A 469 -25.23 13.40 -16.89
C ASP A 469 -23.99 14.31 -16.83
N TRP A 470 -24.10 15.45 -16.15
CA TRP A 470 -22.97 16.32 -15.88
C TRP A 470 -21.90 15.61 -15.04
N LEU A 471 -22.31 14.92 -13.96
CA LEU A 471 -21.38 14.14 -13.14
C LEU A 471 -20.64 13.07 -13.97
N LYS A 472 -21.36 12.31 -14.79
CA LYS A 472 -20.75 11.30 -15.68
C LYS A 472 -19.77 11.90 -16.68
N ARG A 473 -20.06 13.07 -17.24
CA ARG A 473 -19.13 13.76 -18.15
C ARG A 473 -17.82 14.10 -17.44
N ILE A 474 -17.89 14.68 -16.23
CA ILE A 474 -16.71 15.02 -15.44
C ILE A 474 -15.90 13.77 -15.08
N GLU A 475 -16.57 12.72 -14.63
CA GLU A 475 -15.94 11.43 -14.26
C GLU A 475 -15.26 10.74 -15.45
N ASN A 476 -15.78 10.93 -16.65
CA ASN A 476 -15.18 10.46 -17.90
C ASN A 476 -14.06 11.39 -18.43
N GLY A 477 -13.66 12.41 -17.67
CA GLY A 477 -12.55 13.30 -17.99
C GLY A 477 -12.90 14.43 -18.97
N TYR A 478 -14.18 14.65 -19.29
CA TYR A 478 -14.64 15.80 -20.08
C TYR A 478 -14.85 16.99 -19.14
N PHE A 479 -14.37 18.15 -19.53
CA PHE A 479 -14.63 19.42 -18.84
C PHE A 479 -14.30 20.58 -19.76
N ASP A 480 -15.30 21.24 -20.25
CA ASP A 480 -15.22 22.40 -21.17
C ASP A 480 -15.96 23.63 -20.61
N GLU A 481 -16.09 24.68 -21.40
CA GLU A 481 -16.76 25.93 -20.98
C GLU A 481 -18.25 25.72 -20.73
N SER A 482 -18.89 24.82 -21.49
CA SER A 482 -20.31 24.52 -21.30
C SER A 482 -20.56 23.82 -19.94
N ASP A 483 -19.62 22.97 -19.49
CA ASP A 483 -19.70 22.32 -18.19
C ASP A 483 -19.53 23.33 -17.04
N ILE A 484 -18.71 24.39 -17.26
CA ILE A 484 -18.55 25.47 -16.29
C ILE A 484 -19.81 26.35 -16.22
N GLU A 485 -20.42 26.67 -17.35
CA GLU A 485 -21.66 27.44 -17.40
C GLU A 485 -22.81 26.66 -16.72
N ALA A 486 -22.93 25.37 -16.99
CA ALA A 486 -23.89 24.51 -16.32
C ALA A 486 -23.66 24.50 -14.80
N LEU A 487 -22.41 24.36 -14.35
CA LEU A 487 -22.08 24.41 -12.94
C LEU A 487 -22.43 25.76 -12.30
N LYS A 488 -22.13 26.88 -12.99
CA LYS A 488 -22.51 28.22 -12.51
C LYS A 488 -24.02 28.36 -12.33
N SER A 489 -24.82 27.87 -13.28
CA SER A 489 -26.27 27.86 -13.17
C SER A 489 -26.76 27.07 -11.97
N ILE A 490 -26.23 25.88 -11.80
CA ILE A 490 -26.56 25.01 -10.63
C ILE A 490 -26.26 25.72 -9.30
N LEU A 491 -25.08 26.38 -9.20
CA LEU A 491 -24.67 27.09 -8.00
C LEU A 491 -25.45 28.36 -7.75
N GLN A 492 -25.90 29.07 -8.81
CA GLN A 492 -26.75 30.26 -8.69
C GLN A 492 -28.13 29.90 -8.13
N GLU A 493 -28.71 28.80 -8.54
CA GLU A 493 -29.97 28.29 -8.00
C GLU A 493 -29.88 27.87 -6.54
N MET A 494 -28.66 27.62 -6.01
CA MET A 494 -28.43 27.32 -4.61
C MET A 494 -28.17 28.55 -3.72
N LYS A 495 -28.10 29.76 -4.31
CA LYS A 495 -27.99 30.99 -3.51
C LYS A 495 -29.27 31.16 -2.70
N VAL A 496 -29.12 31.04 -1.39
CA VAL A 496 -30.15 31.35 -0.38
C VAL A 496 -30.19 32.85 -0.13
#